data_08fc05e94956b07f5e806ba547e6c2e6
#
_entry.id   08fc05e94956b07f5e806ba547e6c2e6
#
_cell.length_a   1.000
_cell.length_b   1.000
_cell.length_c   1.000
_cell.angle_alpha   90.00
_cell.angle_beta   90.00
_cell.angle_gamma   90.00
#
_symmetry.space_group_name_H-M   'P 1'
#
loop_
_entity.id
_entity.type
_entity.pdbx_description
1 polymer ?
#
loop_
_entity_poly.entity_id
_entity_poly.type
_entity_poly.pdbx_seq_one_letter_code
_entity_poly.pdbx_strand_id
1 'polypeptide(L)'
;MVELPNTRDKLLAAAIEVIDHSGIKNVRVRDIASRAGVKEPSVYHFFGSKDGLVEAAQAQRYIRGLLELTQVFDDLVRQCDSLEAFKETIRSVTSAIFSDTRSTIRAVRADVLGSAMSRPDLKKAVAEVQRQSHELLDSTLTFAQGKGWVLPELDTMAF
;
A
#
# COMPACT_ATOMS: atom_id res chain seq x y z
N MET A 1 18.34 16.31 -3.74
CA MET A 1 19.15 15.45 -4.65
C MET A 1 18.32 14.20 -4.85
N VAL A 2 17.72 14.00 -6.03
CA VAL A 2 16.94 12.79 -6.32
C VAL A 2 17.92 11.64 -6.47
N GLU A 3 17.93 10.71 -5.54
CA GLU A 3 18.74 9.50 -5.62
C GLU A 3 18.30 8.67 -6.83
N LEU A 4 19.19 8.38 -7.75
CA LEU A 4 18.86 7.54 -8.91
C LEU A 4 18.48 6.14 -8.43
N PRO A 5 17.37 5.55 -8.94
CA PRO A 5 16.90 4.25 -8.50
C PRO A 5 18.00 3.20 -8.70
N ASN A 6 18.33 2.47 -7.63
CA ASN A 6 19.29 1.39 -7.68
C ASN A 6 18.76 0.19 -8.48
N THR A 7 19.61 -0.79 -8.77
CA THR A 7 19.22 -1.98 -9.58
C THR A 7 18.06 -2.76 -8.98
N ARG A 8 17.99 -2.86 -7.65
CA ARG A 8 16.89 -3.53 -6.94
C ARG A 8 15.56 -2.81 -7.19
N ASP A 9 15.56 -1.48 -7.09
CA ASP A 9 14.36 -0.66 -7.26
C ASP A 9 13.87 -0.68 -8.71
N LYS A 10 14.79 -0.68 -9.69
CA LYS A 10 14.45 -0.84 -11.12
C LYS A 10 13.76 -2.18 -11.40
N LEU A 11 14.30 -3.25 -10.83
CA LEU A 11 13.70 -4.59 -10.96
C LEU A 11 12.32 -4.65 -10.32
N LEU A 12 12.17 -4.05 -9.14
CA LEU A 12 10.90 -4.01 -8.41
C LEU A 12 9.85 -3.21 -9.16
N ALA A 13 10.18 -2.04 -9.68
CA ALA A 13 9.29 -1.23 -10.50
C ALA A 13 8.86 -1.96 -11.77
N ALA A 14 9.80 -2.57 -12.49
CA ALA A 14 9.49 -3.36 -13.69
C ALA A 14 8.59 -4.58 -13.38
N ALA A 15 8.79 -5.22 -12.22
CA ALA A 15 7.94 -6.32 -11.78
C ALA A 15 6.51 -5.86 -11.49
N ILE A 16 6.35 -4.71 -10.82
CA ILE A 16 5.04 -4.11 -10.54
C ILE A 16 4.32 -3.81 -11.84
N GLU A 17 4.97 -3.16 -12.81
CA GLU A 17 4.38 -2.86 -14.12
C GLU A 17 3.89 -4.13 -14.85
N VAL A 18 4.71 -5.20 -14.86
CA VAL A 18 4.33 -6.47 -15.49
C VAL A 18 3.13 -7.10 -14.79
N ILE A 19 3.10 -7.07 -13.45
CA ILE A 19 1.99 -7.61 -12.66
C ILE A 19 0.71 -6.83 -12.92
N ASP A 20 0.77 -5.50 -12.94
CA ASP A 20 -0.39 -4.63 -13.17
C ASP A 20 -0.97 -4.81 -14.59
N HIS A 21 -0.10 -4.99 -15.59
CA HIS A 21 -0.52 -5.13 -16.98
C HIS A 21 -0.99 -6.55 -17.35
N SER A 22 -0.29 -7.58 -16.86
CA SER A 22 -0.43 -8.96 -17.36
C SER A 22 -0.82 -9.97 -16.27
N GLY A 23 -0.86 -9.56 -14.99
CA GLY A 23 -1.13 -10.42 -13.85
C GLY A 23 0.09 -11.25 -13.42
N ILE A 24 0.02 -11.77 -12.19
CA ILE A 24 1.12 -12.51 -11.52
C ILE A 24 1.53 -13.75 -12.32
N LYS A 25 0.56 -14.47 -12.91
CA LYS A 25 0.82 -15.73 -13.63
C LYS A 25 1.72 -15.54 -14.84
N ASN A 26 1.75 -14.36 -15.42
CA ASN A 26 2.50 -14.04 -16.65
C ASN A 26 3.88 -13.44 -16.36
N VAL A 27 4.30 -13.33 -15.10
CA VAL A 27 5.61 -12.83 -14.71
C VAL A 27 6.72 -13.75 -15.22
N ARG A 28 7.63 -13.22 -16.03
CA ARG A 28 8.83 -13.89 -16.51
C ARG A 28 10.07 -13.07 -16.13
N VAL A 29 11.07 -13.72 -15.54
CA VAL A 29 12.31 -13.06 -15.08
C VAL A 29 13.00 -12.30 -16.20
N ARG A 30 13.06 -12.90 -17.40
CA ARG A 30 13.68 -12.28 -18.58
C ARG A 30 13.00 -10.96 -18.96
N ASP A 31 11.68 -10.92 -18.93
CA ASP A 31 10.93 -9.73 -19.34
C ASP A 31 11.13 -8.60 -18.34
N ILE A 32 11.16 -8.92 -17.05
CA ILE A 32 11.45 -7.94 -15.98
C ILE A 32 12.88 -7.43 -16.07
N ALA A 33 13.86 -8.32 -16.23
CA ALA A 33 15.26 -7.93 -16.35
C ALA A 33 15.50 -7.03 -17.57
N SER A 34 14.89 -7.36 -18.71
CA SER A 34 14.93 -6.55 -19.94
C SER A 34 14.34 -5.16 -19.72
N ARG A 35 13.15 -5.06 -19.08
CA ARG A 35 12.51 -3.76 -18.76
C ARG A 35 13.34 -2.92 -17.80
N ALA A 36 13.96 -3.56 -16.80
CA ALA A 36 14.83 -2.90 -15.85
C ALA A 36 16.21 -2.49 -16.43
N GLY A 37 16.54 -2.92 -17.65
CA GLY A 37 17.84 -2.68 -18.27
C GLY A 37 18.99 -3.43 -17.58
N VAL A 38 18.72 -4.62 -17.01
CA VAL A 38 19.70 -5.42 -16.27
C VAL A 38 19.73 -6.87 -16.78
N LYS A 39 20.70 -7.65 -16.32
CA LYS A 39 20.80 -9.08 -16.65
C LYS A 39 19.96 -9.93 -15.67
N GLU A 40 19.40 -11.06 -16.14
CA GLU A 40 18.59 -11.98 -15.32
C GLU A 40 19.25 -12.41 -14.00
N PRO A 41 20.57 -12.69 -13.92
CA PRO A 41 21.22 -13.02 -12.64
C PRO A 41 21.04 -11.98 -11.54
N SER A 42 20.81 -10.70 -11.89
CA SER A 42 20.52 -9.65 -10.91
C SER A 42 19.22 -9.91 -10.14
N VAL A 43 18.22 -10.54 -10.77
CA VAL A 43 16.97 -10.90 -10.09
C VAL A 43 17.26 -11.91 -8.96
N TYR A 44 18.02 -12.92 -9.27
CA TYR A 44 18.37 -13.95 -8.27
C TYR A 44 19.29 -13.41 -7.18
N HIS A 45 20.19 -12.49 -7.53
CA HIS A 45 21.05 -11.82 -6.57
C HIS A 45 20.26 -10.99 -5.53
N PHE A 46 19.27 -10.20 -5.97
CA PHE A 46 18.53 -9.30 -5.09
C PHE A 46 17.31 -9.93 -4.42
N PHE A 47 16.68 -10.93 -5.05
CA PHE A 47 15.41 -11.49 -4.60
C PHE A 47 15.45 -13.00 -4.36
N GLY A 48 16.56 -13.66 -4.61
CA GLY A 48 16.78 -15.11 -4.40
C GLY A 48 16.06 -15.98 -5.43
N SER A 49 14.84 -15.60 -5.83
CA SER A 49 14.01 -16.36 -6.76
C SER A 49 13.05 -15.45 -7.53
N LYS A 50 12.37 -16.01 -8.55
CA LYS A 50 11.22 -15.36 -9.20
C LYS A 50 10.11 -15.06 -8.18
N ASP A 51 9.83 -16.02 -7.29
CA ASP A 51 8.77 -15.88 -6.29
C ASP A 51 9.10 -14.80 -5.28
N GLY A 52 10.36 -14.71 -4.83
CA GLY A 52 10.83 -13.62 -3.98
C GLY A 52 10.67 -12.23 -4.61
N LEU A 53 10.93 -12.11 -5.93
CA LEU A 53 10.66 -10.86 -6.66
C LEU A 53 9.15 -10.54 -6.70
N VAL A 54 8.31 -11.54 -6.97
CA VAL A 54 6.85 -11.37 -6.99
C VAL A 54 6.33 -10.97 -5.61
N GLU A 55 6.81 -11.59 -4.55
CA GLU A 55 6.45 -11.25 -3.17
C GLU A 55 6.82 -9.81 -2.82
N ALA A 56 8.04 -9.40 -3.16
CA ALA A 56 8.49 -8.03 -2.93
C ALA A 56 7.66 -7.00 -3.73
N ALA A 57 7.31 -7.32 -4.98
CA ALA A 57 6.46 -6.46 -5.82
C ALA A 57 5.04 -6.35 -5.25
N GLN A 58 4.46 -7.45 -4.80
CA GLN A 58 3.13 -7.48 -4.17
C GLN A 58 3.12 -6.71 -2.85
N ALA A 59 4.14 -6.90 -2.00
CA ALA A 59 4.29 -6.13 -0.78
C ALA A 59 4.34 -4.62 -1.07
N GLN A 60 5.16 -4.21 -2.05
CA GLN A 60 5.30 -2.79 -2.41
C GLN A 60 3.99 -2.18 -2.93
N ARG A 61 3.23 -2.94 -3.76
CA ARG A 61 1.90 -2.51 -4.25
C ARG A 61 0.93 -2.26 -3.08
N TYR A 62 0.91 -3.16 -2.13
CA TYR A 62 0.05 -3.07 -0.96
C TYR A 62 0.45 -1.90 -0.04
N ILE A 63 1.75 -1.78 0.28
CA ILE A 63 2.32 -0.73 1.11
C ILE A 63 1.94 0.65 0.55
N ARG A 64 2.26 0.87 -0.72
CA ARG A 64 1.96 2.15 -1.37
C ARG A 64 0.49 2.52 -1.24
N GLY A 65 -0.41 1.60 -1.57
CA GLY A 65 -1.84 1.90 -1.58
C GLY A 65 -2.44 2.12 -0.19
N LEU A 66 -1.94 1.45 0.84
CA LEU A 66 -2.49 1.55 2.19
C LEU A 66 -1.90 2.71 2.97
N LEU A 67 -0.59 2.82 3.04
CA LEU A 67 0.07 3.88 3.83
C LEU A 67 -0.18 5.27 3.24
N GLU A 68 -0.10 5.43 1.90
CA GLU A 68 -0.42 6.70 1.25
C GLU A 68 -1.84 7.16 1.57
N LEU A 69 -2.81 6.24 1.52
CA LEU A 69 -4.20 6.58 1.84
C LEU A 69 -4.36 6.99 3.30
N THR A 70 -3.74 6.25 4.22
CA THR A 70 -3.83 6.53 5.66
C THR A 70 -3.14 7.85 6.01
N GLN A 71 -1.99 8.13 5.41
CA GLN A 71 -1.28 9.40 5.63
C GLN A 71 -2.09 10.60 5.09
N VAL A 72 -2.63 10.50 3.88
CA VAL A 72 -3.49 11.55 3.31
C VAL A 72 -4.70 11.80 4.20
N PHE A 73 -5.30 10.75 4.76
CA PHE A 73 -6.41 10.89 5.69
C PHE A 73 -6.00 11.62 6.98
N ASP A 74 -4.88 11.24 7.60
CA ASP A 74 -4.34 11.91 8.79
C ASP A 74 -4.07 13.39 8.52
N ASP A 75 -3.39 13.71 7.41
CA ASP A 75 -3.08 15.08 7.03
C ASP A 75 -4.35 15.93 6.85
N LEU A 76 -5.37 15.38 6.19
CA LEU A 76 -6.66 16.07 5.99
C LEU A 76 -7.38 16.30 7.32
N VAL A 77 -7.43 15.32 8.21
CA VAL A 77 -8.09 15.43 9.52
C VAL A 77 -7.38 16.48 10.40
N ARG A 78 -6.06 16.50 10.42
CA ARG A 78 -5.29 17.48 11.21
C ARG A 78 -5.41 18.91 10.70
N GLN A 79 -5.77 19.11 9.44
CA GLN A 79 -6.04 20.41 8.87
C GLN A 79 -7.46 20.93 9.16
N CYS A 80 -8.37 20.09 9.67
CA CYS A 80 -9.71 20.51 10.04
C CYS A 80 -9.65 21.48 11.24
N ASP A 81 -10.41 22.57 11.15
CA ASP A 81 -10.56 23.58 12.19
C ASP A 81 -11.91 23.50 12.95
N SER A 82 -12.84 22.70 12.44
CA SER A 82 -14.20 22.57 12.95
C SER A 82 -14.77 21.16 12.77
N LEU A 83 -15.80 20.85 13.58
CA LEU A 83 -16.55 19.59 13.43
C LEU A 83 -17.16 19.44 12.04
N GLU A 84 -17.62 20.53 11.43
CA GLU A 84 -18.24 20.46 10.11
C GLU A 84 -17.20 20.17 9.02
N ALA A 85 -16.02 20.80 9.10
CA ALA A 85 -14.89 20.47 8.22
C ALA A 85 -14.47 19.00 8.37
N PHE A 86 -14.41 18.48 9.59
CA PHE A 86 -14.12 17.07 9.87
C PHE A 86 -15.16 16.15 9.22
N LYS A 87 -16.47 16.41 9.41
CA LYS A 87 -17.54 15.61 8.80
C LYS A 87 -17.46 15.60 7.26
N GLU A 88 -17.17 16.74 6.66
CA GLU A 88 -17.01 16.84 5.22
C GLU A 88 -15.77 16.06 4.73
N THR A 89 -14.68 16.13 5.46
CA THR A 89 -13.48 15.32 5.19
C THR A 89 -13.82 13.82 5.22
N ILE A 90 -14.55 13.34 6.25
CA ILE A 90 -14.98 11.94 6.32
C ILE A 90 -15.84 11.55 5.12
N ARG A 91 -16.84 12.37 4.75
CA ARG A 91 -17.70 12.10 3.57
C ARG A 91 -16.88 12.03 2.29
N SER A 92 -16.00 13.01 2.08
CA SER A 92 -15.15 13.11 0.89
C SER A 92 -14.21 11.91 0.75
N VAL A 93 -13.50 11.56 1.82
CA VAL A 93 -12.57 10.42 1.83
C VAL A 93 -13.32 9.11 1.62
N THR A 94 -14.47 8.91 2.30
CA THR A 94 -15.30 7.71 2.12
C THR A 94 -15.78 7.60 0.67
N SER A 95 -16.31 8.68 0.10
CA SER A 95 -16.74 8.72 -1.30
C SER A 95 -15.58 8.40 -2.26
N ALA A 96 -14.41 8.96 -2.01
CA ALA A 96 -13.23 8.71 -2.83
C ALA A 96 -12.76 7.25 -2.76
N ILE A 97 -12.76 6.62 -1.58
CA ILE A 97 -12.36 5.21 -1.38
C ILE A 97 -13.28 4.28 -2.19
N PHE A 98 -14.59 4.54 -2.22
CA PHE A 98 -15.57 3.70 -2.90
C PHE A 98 -15.84 4.11 -4.35
N SER A 99 -15.18 5.16 -4.86
CA SER A 99 -15.34 5.60 -6.25
C SER A 99 -14.87 4.55 -7.26
N ASP A 100 -15.43 4.60 -8.47
CA ASP A 100 -15.04 3.72 -9.57
C ASP A 100 -13.57 3.92 -9.98
N THR A 101 -13.07 5.14 -9.87
CA THR A 101 -11.66 5.47 -10.16
C THR A 101 -10.67 4.72 -9.28
N ARG A 102 -11.07 4.27 -8.10
CA ARG A 102 -10.26 3.45 -7.19
C ARG A 102 -10.54 1.94 -7.25
N SER A 103 -11.37 1.50 -8.18
CA SER A 103 -11.68 0.07 -8.36
C SER A 103 -10.43 -0.78 -8.59
N THR A 104 -9.48 -0.29 -9.39
CA THR A 104 -8.19 -0.96 -9.65
C THR A 104 -7.36 -1.11 -8.36
N ILE A 105 -7.32 -0.09 -7.50
CA ILE A 105 -6.59 -0.14 -6.23
C ILE A 105 -7.22 -1.17 -5.30
N ARG A 106 -8.55 -1.23 -5.23
CA ARG A 106 -9.26 -2.26 -4.45
C ARG A 106 -8.99 -3.67 -4.97
N ALA A 107 -8.97 -3.85 -6.30
CA ALA A 107 -8.62 -5.13 -6.92
C ALA A 107 -7.17 -5.55 -6.60
N VAL A 108 -6.21 -4.62 -6.70
CA VAL A 108 -4.81 -4.85 -6.30
C VAL A 108 -4.72 -5.29 -4.84
N ARG A 109 -5.45 -4.62 -3.95
CA ARG A 109 -5.47 -4.97 -2.52
C ARG A 109 -6.00 -6.39 -2.29
N ALA A 110 -7.09 -6.76 -2.93
CA ALA A 110 -7.66 -8.10 -2.84
C ALA A 110 -6.69 -9.16 -3.37
N ASP A 111 -6.01 -8.90 -4.49
CA ASP A 111 -5.02 -9.78 -5.11
C ASP A 111 -3.80 -10.00 -4.18
N VAL A 112 -3.29 -8.95 -3.55
CA VAL A 112 -2.18 -9.04 -2.60
C VAL A 112 -2.58 -9.84 -1.36
N LEU A 113 -3.74 -9.56 -0.78
CA LEU A 113 -4.23 -10.29 0.40
C LEU A 113 -4.47 -11.76 0.09
N GLY A 114 -5.07 -12.09 -1.06
CA GLY A 114 -5.23 -13.47 -1.53
C GLY A 114 -3.88 -14.19 -1.71
N SER A 115 -2.91 -13.50 -2.30
CA SER A 115 -1.54 -14.04 -2.49
C SER A 115 -0.81 -14.27 -1.17
N ALA A 116 -1.05 -13.44 -0.16
CA ALA A 116 -0.42 -13.58 1.16
C ALA A 116 -0.84 -14.86 1.90
N MET A 117 -2.01 -15.43 1.57
CA MET A 117 -2.48 -16.68 2.20
C MET A 117 -1.52 -17.86 2.00
N SER A 118 -0.81 -17.92 0.88
CA SER A 118 0.11 -19.00 0.53
C SER A 118 1.59 -18.60 0.61
N ARG A 119 1.91 -17.37 1.02
CA ARG A 119 3.27 -16.79 1.01
C ARG A 119 3.61 -16.18 2.36
N PRO A 120 4.36 -16.90 3.23
CA PRO A 120 4.64 -16.47 4.60
C PRO A 120 5.34 -15.10 4.71
N ASP A 121 6.29 -14.81 3.83
CA ASP A 121 7.03 -13.54 3.87
C ASP A 121 6.16 -12.36 3.41
N LEU A 122 5.32 -12.56 2.39
CA LEU A 122 4.33 -11.57 1.99
C LEU A 122 3.31 -11.35 3.12
N LYS A 123 2.85 -12.41 3.79
CA LYS A 123 1.95 -12.32 4.94
C LYS A 123 2.53 -11.45 6.07
N LYS A 124 3.81 -11.64 6.40
CA LYS A 124 4.51 -10.81 7.41
C LYS A 124 4.58 -9.34 6.97
N ALA A 125 4.95 -9.08 5.71
CA ALA A 125 5.03 -7.72 5.18
C ALA A 125 3.66 -7.03 5.19
N VAL A 126 2.60 -7.74 4.81
CA VAL A 126 1.22 -7.23 4.87
C VAL A 126 0.80 -6.93 6.31
N ALA A 127 1.06 -7.83 7.26
CA ALA A 127 0.73 -7.63 8.67
C ALA A 127 1.44 -6.40 9.26
N GLU A 128 2.71 -6.20 8.93
CA GLU A 128 3.47 -5.04 9.40
C GLU A 128 2.90 -3.72 8.87
N VAL A 129 2.53 -3.68 7.60
CA VAL A 129 1.92 -2.48 7.01
C VAL A 129 0.54 -2.19 7.59
N GLN A 130 -0.26 -3.24 7.84
CA GLN A 130 -1.54 -3.08 8.51
C GLN A 130 -1.38 -2.52 9.93
N ARG A 131 -0.40 -3.02 10.69
CA ARG A 131 -0.08 -2.49 12.03
C ARG A 131 0.26 -1.00 11.97
N GLN A 132 1.16 -0.59 11.08
CA GLN A 132 1.53 0.82 10.91
C GLN A 132 0.33 1.69 10.52
N SER A 133 -0.51 1.21 9.61
CA SER A 133 -1.72 1.91 9.20
C SER A 133 -2.72 2.05 10.34
N HIS A 134 -2.92 1.01 11.15
CA HIS A 134 -3.79 1.05 12.33
C HIS A 134 -3.27 2.03 13.39
N GLU A 135 -1.97 2.02 13.68
CA GLU A 135 -1.38 2.97 14.64
C GLU A 135 -1.56 4.42 14.21
N LEU A 136 -1.43 4.72 12.91
CA LEU A 136 -1.69 6.05 12.39
C LEU A 136 -3.17 6.42 12.47
N LEU A 137 -4.08 5.49 12.13
CA LEU A 137 -5.52 5.71 12.25
C LEU A 137 -5.95 5.95 13.70
N ASP A 138 -5.42 5.16 14.64
CA ASP A 138 -5.66 5.34 16.08
C ASP A 138 -5.22 6.74 16.54
N SER A 139 -4.01 7.16 16.15
CA SER A 139 -3.51 8.52 16.44
C SER A 139 -4.42 9.61 15.85
N THR A 140 -4.90 9.42 14.61
CA THR A 140 -5.79 10.37 13.93
C THR A 140 -7.14 10.47 14.64
N LEU A 141 -7.73 9.33 15.02
CA LEU A 141 -9.01 9.29 15.72
C LEU A 141 -8.90 9.82 17.15
N THR A 142 -7.81 9.52 17.85
CA THR A 142 -7.50 10.08 19.18
C THR A 142 -7.37 11.61 19.10
N PHE A 143 -6.73 12.15 18.08
CA PHE A 143 -6.70 13.60 17.84
C PHE A 143 -8.10 14.17 17.65
N ALA A 144 -8.95 13.52 16.86
CA ALA A 144 -10.34 13.96 16.63
C ALA A 144 -11.21 13.85 17.89
N GLN A 145 -10.98 12.85 18.76
CA GLN A 145 -11.59 12.74 20.08
C GLN A 145 -11.17 13.92 20.98
N GLY A 146 -9.90 14.26 21.00
CA GLY A 146 -9.36 15.40 21.75
C GLY A 146 -9.94 16.75 21.30
N LYS A 147 -10.43 16.86 20.07
CA LYS A 147 -11.17 18.01 19.55
C LYS A 147 -12.69 17.95 19.83
N GLY A 148 -13.19 16.86 20.40
CA GLY A 148 -14.62 16.63 20.61
C GLY A 148 -15.42 16.34 19.33
N TRP A 149 -14.75 15.93 18.25
CA TRP A 149 -15.38 15.60 16.97
C TRP A 149 -15.82 14.14 16.87
N VAL A 150 -15.23 13.28 17.69
CA VAL A 150 -15.52 11.86 17.82
C VAL A 150 -15.85 11.58 19.29
N LEU A 151 -16.79 10.67 19.52
CA LEU A 151 -17.19 10.28 20.87
C LEU A 151 -16.02 9.65 21.63
N PRO A 152 -15.81 10.01 22.91
CA PRO A 152 -14.69 9.48 23.70
C PRO A 152 -14.81 7.97 23.96
N GLU A 153 -16.02 7.41 23.92
CA GLU A 153 -16.29 5.98 24.11
C GLU A 153 -15.97 5.13 22.87
N LEU A 154 -15.69 5.77 21.71
CA LEU A 154 -15.32 5.04 20.51
C LEU A 154 -13.96 4.36 20.71
N ASP A 155 -13.93 3.04 20.59
CA ASP A 155 -12.68 2.30 20.54
C ASP A 155 -11.98 2.54 19.20
N THR A 156 -10.92 3.34 19.23
CA THR A 156 -10.16 3.73 18.04
C THR A 156 -9.34 2.57 17.46
N MET A 157 -9.12 1.50 18.24
CA MET A 157 -8.43 0.29 17.81
C MET A 157 -9.37 -0.76 17.19
N ALA A 158 -10.69 -0.54 17.20
CA ALA A 158 -11.68 -1.47 16.65
C ALA A 158 -11.87 -1.35 15.11
N PHE A 159 -11.06 -0.51 14.45
CA PHE A 159 -11.11 -0.27 12.98
C PHE A 159 -9.86 -0.86 12.28
#